data_398817410d36bcb1dc36e1cc4bad6971
#
_entry.id   398817410d36bcb1dc36e1cc4bad6971
#
_cell.length_a   1.000
_cell.length_b   1.000
_cell.length_c   1.000
_cell.angle_alpha   90.00
_cell.angle_beta   90.00
_cell.angle_gamma   90.00
#
_symmetry.space_group_name_H-M   'P 1'
#
loop_
_entity.id
_entity.type
_entity.pdbx_description
1 polymer ?
#
loop_
_entity_poly.entity_id
_entity_poly.type
_entity_poly.pdbx_seq_one_letter_code
_entity_poly.pdbx_strand_id
1 'polypeptide(L)'
;SSVYLHGQNNKMNVLLIIADDMRPELGCYGIEDIVTPRLDSLARYATVFQNAYCNIPVSGASRASLFTGMYPRYPNRFTAFDASAEKDCPEALSLPECFKKNGYYVVSNGKVFHNITDHADSWSEAPWRVHPDGYGKDWAEYNKWELWQNEESSRYVHPKTLRGPFCESADVADTTYIDGRVAQKTIADLRRLHKKEKPFFLACGFWKPHLPFNAPKKYWDLYRREEIHLAQNPYRPKALPKQVTSSGEIRGYGKFVTTKDETFQREAKHGYYACVSYIDAQIGLILDELDRLGLSENTIVVILGDHGWHLGEHGFWGKHNLMNHATRAPLIVRVPHSRGGKAKGIVEFV
;
A
#
# COMPACT_ATOMS: atom_id res chain seq x y z
N SER A 1 42.12 -30.41 18.46
CA SER A 1 41.07 -30.11 17.45
C SER A 1 40.37 -28.82 17.90
N SER A 2 40.80 -27.69 17.34
CA SER A 2 40.14 -26.41 17.55
C SER A 2 38.89 -26.32 16.67
N VAL A 3 37.72 -26.43 17.29
CA VAL A 3 36.44 -26.12 16.63
C VAL A 3 36.38 -24.60 16.50
N TYR A 4 36.69 -24.08 15.34
CA TYR A 4 36.37 -22.74 14.96
C TYR A 4 34.83 -22.66 14.82
N LEU A 5 34.16 -22.18 15.85
CA LEU A 5 32.80 -21.66 15.75
C LEU A 5 32.90 -20.42 14.86
N HIS A 6 32.65 -20.62 13.58
CA HIS A 6 32.29 -19.52 12.70
C HIS A 6 30.96 -18.99 13.26
N GLY A 7 31.02 -17.89 13.99
CA GLY A 7 29.85 -17.07 14.26
C GLY A 7 29.31 -16.61 12.91
N GLN A 8 28.38 -17.38 12.33
CA GLN A 8 27.56 -16.90 11.24
C GLN A 8 26.86 -15.65 11.77
N ASN A 9 27.26 -14.52 11.24
CA ASN A 9 26.58 -13.26 11.41
C ASN A 9 25.23 -13.41 10.71
N ASN A 10 24.25 -14.06 11.38
CA ASN A 10 22.94 -14.40 10.82
C ASN A 10 22.12 -13.12 10.71
N LYS A 11 22.43 -12.29 9.70
CA LYS A 11 21.60 -11.16 9.31
C LYS A 11 20.22 -11.68 8.91
N MET A 12 19.19 -11.17 9.55
CA MET A 12 17.81 -11.51 9.18
C MET A 12 17.47 -10.95 7.82
N ASN A 13 16.69 -11.67 7.04
CA ASN A 13 16.04 -11.13 5.86
C ASN A 13 14.98 -10.10 6.24
N VAL A 14 14.60 -9.26 5.29
CA VAL A 14 13.51 -8.29 5.46
C VAL A 14 12.54 -8.41 4.29
N LEU A 15 11.27 -8.61 4.60
CA LEU A 15 10.15 -8.50 3.68
C LEU A 15 9.35 -7.27 4.05
N LEU A 16 9.41 -6.25 3.18
CA LEU A 16 8.65 -5.00 3.33
C LEU A 16 7.46 -5.02 2.38
N ILE A 17 6.24 -4.87 2.89
CA ILE A 17 5.02 -4.80 2.10
C ILE A 17 4.36 -3.43 2.34
N ILE A 18 4.10 -2.70 1.24
CA ILE A 18 3.47 -1.38 1.28
C ILE A 18 2.20 -1.41 0.44
N ALA A 19 1.07 -0.98 1.01
CA ALA A 19 -0.19 -0.80 0.29
C ALA A 19 -0.51 0.70 0.13
N ASP A 20 -0.95 1.09 -1.07
CA ASP A 20 -1.26 2.49 -1.39
C ASP A 20 -2.67 2.87 -0.91
N ASP A 21 -2.81 4.01 -0.24
CA ASP A 21 -4.09 4.50 0.32
C ASP A 21 -4.70 3.61 1.43
N MET A 22 -3.93 2.71 2.04
CA MET A 22 -4.45 1.81 3.06
C MET A 22 -4.49 2.49 4.43
N ARG A 23 -5.70 2.77 4.92
CA ARG A 23 -5.92 3.25 6.29
C ARG A 23 -6.02 2.06 7.27
N PRO A 24 -5.92 2.26 8.60
CA PRO A 24 -6.00 1.16 9.58
C PRO A 24 -7.45 0.65 9.76
N GLU A 25 -8.17 0.43 8.66
CA GLU A 25 -9.47 -0.21 8.57
C GLU A 25 -9.25 -1.71 8.37
N LEU A 26 -8.82 -2.39 9.44
CA LEU A 26 -8.45 -3.81 9.46
C LEU A 26 -8.98 -4.44 10.75
N GLY A 27 -9.27 -5.75 10.75
CA GLY A 27 -9.75 -6.48 11.92
C GLY A 27 -8.79 -6.38 13.11
N CYS A 28 -7.48 -6.47 12.89
CA CYS A 28 -6.47 -6.35 13.96
C CYS A 28 -6.41 -4.93 14.60
N TYR A 29 -6.97 -3.92 13.95
CA TYR A 29 -7.19 -2.59 14.52
C TYR A 29 -8.54 -2.42 15.22
N GLY A 30 -9.36 -3.48 15.26
CA GLY A 30 -10.65 -3.50 15.95
C GLY A 30 -11.83 -3.08 15.07
N ILE A 31 -11.69 -3.12 13.76
CA ILE A 31 -12.78 -2.86 12.82
C ILE A 31 -13.47 -4.18 12.49
N GLU A 32 -14.74 -4.30 12.85
CA GLU A 32 -15.52 -5.55 12.70
C GLU A 32 -16.13 -5.67 11.29
N ASP A 33 -16.36 -4.55 10.63
CA ASP A 33 -17.03 -4.50 9.31
C ASP A 33 -16.16 -4.98 8.15
N ILE A 34 -14.86 -5.23 8.39
CA ILE A 34 -13.91 -5.56 7.33
C ILE A 34 -13.35 -6.97 7.48
N VAL A 35 -13.16 -7.66 6.35
CA VAL A 35 -12.68 -9.04 6.30
C VAL A 35 -11.20 -9.06 5.91
N THR A 36 -10.32 -9.25 6.91
CA THR A 36 -8.85 -9.25 6.74
C THR A 36 -8.17 -10.42 7.48
N PRO A 37 -8.60 -11.69 7.23
CA PRO A 37 -8.20 -12.84 8.04
C PRO A 37 -6.69 -13.11 8.03
N ARG A 38 -5.98 -12.72 6.96
CA ARG A 38 -4.54 -12.99 6.83
C ARG A 38 -3.71 -12.01 7.65
N LEU A 39 -4.04 -10.72 7.59
CA LEU A 39 -3.43 -9.69 8.43
C LEU A 39 -3.78 -9.89 9.92
N ASP A 40 -5.02 -10.30 10.22
CA ASP A 40 -5.45 -10.59 11.58
C ASP A 40 -4.72 -11.80 12.16
N SER A 41 -4.46 -12.81 11.35
CA SER A 41 -3.65 -13.97 11.75
C SER A 41 -2.20 -13.57 12.01
N LEU A 42 -1.58 -12.79 11.12
CA LEU A 42 -0.22 -12.27 11.32
C LEU A 42 -0.11 -11.43 12.60
N ALA A 43 -1.11 -10.59 12.86
CA ALA A 43 -1.15 -9.69 14.01
C ALA A 43 -1.08 -10.41 15.37
N ARG A 44 -1.40 -11.70 15.44
CA ARG A 44 -1.27 -12.51 16.68
C ARG A 44 0.19 -12.70 17.10
N TYR A 45 1.11 -12.60 16.14
CA TYR A 45 2.55 -12.85 16.33
C TYR A 45 3.40 -11.63 15.97
N ALA A 46 2.75 -10.51 15.67
CA ALA A 46 3.39 -9.26 15.25
C ALA A 46 3.07 -8.12 16.22
N THR A 47 3.89 -7.09 16.21
CA THR A 47 3.57 -5.83 16.88
C THR A 47 2.69 -4.98 15.96
N VAL A 48 1.46 -4.67 16.42
CA VAL A 48 0.52 -3.79 15.74
C VAL A 48 0.63 -2.39 16.34
N PHE A 49 1.12 -1.43 15.58
CA PHE A 49 1.25 -0.05 16.00
C PHE A 49 -0.08 0.68 15.84
N GLN A 50 -0.71 1.02 16.95
CA GLN A 50 -2.06 1.61 16.94
C GLN A 50 -2.07 3.05 16.40
N ASN A 51 -0.97 3.77 16.50
CA ASN A 51 -0.85 5.18 16.16
C ASN A 51 0.39 5.42 15.30
N ALA A 52 0.36 4.93 14.06
CA ALA A 52 1.39 5.16 13.07
C ALA A 52 0.91 6.19 12.03
N TYR A 53 1.76 7.15 11.70
CA TYR A 53 1.40 8.29 10.88
C TYR A 53 2.43 8.56 9.78
N CYS A 54 1.95 8.88 8.57
CA CYS A 54 2.80 9.49 7.56
C CYS A 54 2.93 11.00 7.81
N ASN A 55 4.01 11.59 7.34
CA ASN A 55 4.26 13.02 7.50
C ASN A 55 3.47 13.88 6.51
N ILE A 56 3.29 13.41 5.28
CA ILE A 56 2.44 14.04 4.27
C ILE A 56 1.60 12.97 3.58
N PRO A 57 0.26 13.08 3.59
CA PRO A 57 -0.62 12.06 2.98
C PRO A 57 -0.73 12.26 1.46
N VAL A 58 0.40 12.10 0.78
CA VAL A 58 0.59 12.10 -0.68
C VAL A 58 1.62 11.03 -1.00
N SER A 59 1.30 10.07 -1.86
CA SER A 59 2.12 8.87 -2.07
C SER A 59 3.59 9.17 -2.41
N GLY A 60 3.87 10.16 -3.27
CA GLY A 60 5.25 10.56 -3.60
C GLY A 60 6.01 11.06 -2.37
N ALA A 61 5.44 12.03 -1.68
CA ALA A 61 6.07 12.67 -0.53
C ALA A 61 6.20 11.72 0.68
N SER A 62 5.14 10.94 0.97
CA SER A 62 5.16 9.96 2.06
C SER A 62 6.25 8.90 1.85
N ARG A 63 6.30 8.32 0.64
CA ARG A 63 7.29 7.27 0.30
C ARG A 63 8.71 7.83 0.27
N ALA A 64 8.90 9.05 -0.22
CA ALA A 64 10.21 9.71 -0.19
C ALA A 64 10.68 9.93 1.26
N SER A 65 9.81 10.41 2.15
CA SER A 65 10.10 10.56 3.59
C SER A 65 10.43 9.20 4.24
N LEU A 66 9.57 8.20 4.04
CA LEU A 66 9.74 6.84 4.57
C LEU A 66 11.07 6.20 4.18
N PHE A 67 11.46 6.32 2.90
CA PHE A 67 12.66 5.65 2.39
C PHE A 67 13.95 6.41 2.61
N THR A 68 13.91 7.70 2.96
CA THR A 68 15.11 8.50 3.24
C THR A 68 15.31 8.79 4.73
N GLY A 69 14.29 8.56 5.57
CA GLY A 69 14.32 8.97 6.96
C GLY A 69 14.33 10.49 7.14
N MET A 70 13.88 11.26 6.13
CA MET A 70 13.93 12.72 6.13
C MET A 70 12.54 13.33 6.24
N TYR A 71 12.38 14.27 7.16
CA TYR A 71 11.12 15.02 7.27
C TYR A 71 10.88 15.92 6.05
N PRO A 72 9.61 16.07 5.63
CA PRO A 72 9.24 17.09 4.66
C PRO A 72 9.65 18.48 5.13
N ARG A 73 10.07 19.33 4.17
CA ARG A 73 10.48 20.71 4.47
C ARG A 73 10.06 21.66 3.36
N TYR A 74 9.12 22.53 3.69
CA TYR A 74 8.69 23.57 2.76
C TYR A 74 9.85 24.55 2.46
N PRO A 75 10.01 25.06 1.23
CA PRO A 75 9.19 24.71 0.06
C PRO A 75 9.73 23.53 -0.78
N ASN A 76 10.90 23.00 -0.52
CA ASN A 76 11.70 22.29 -1.50
C ASN A 76 11.85 20.78 -1.26
N ARG A 77 11.36 20.22 -0.14
CA ARG A 77 11.54 18.80 0.14
C ARG A 77 10.24 18.12 0.46
N PHE A 78 9.83 17.18 -0.41
CA PHE A 78 8.65 16.33 -0.26
C PHE A 78 7.33 17.11 -0.03
N THR A 79 7.14 18.20 -0.76
CA THR A 79 5.94 19.04 -0.63
C THR A 79 5.05 19.05 -1.86
N ALA A 80 5.49 18.40 -2.95
CA ALA A 80 4.77 18.31 -4.20
C ALA A 80 4.13 16.93 -4.38
N PHE A 81 3.14 16.84 -5.27
CA PHE A 81 2.49 15.58 -5.63
C PHE A 81 3.47 14.58 -6.25
N ASP A 82 4.38 15.06 -7.08
CA ASP A 82 5.42 14.32 -7.78
C ASP A 82 6.77 14.31 -7.03
N ALA A 83 6.74 14.48 -5.70
CA ALA A 83 7.95 14.43 -4.88
C ALA A 83 8.71 13.14 -5.12
N SER A 84 10.03 13.27 -5.25
CA SER A 84 10.98 12.19 -5.49
C SER A 84 12.08 12.28 -4.44
N ALA A 85 12.45 11.15 -3.86
CA ALA A 85 13.52 11.11 -2.86
C ALA A 85 14.85 11.53 -3.46
N GLU A 86 15.19 11.03 -4.65
CA GLU A 86 16.44 11.36 -5.35
C GLU A 86 16.52 12.83 -5.77
N LYS A 87 15.40 13.41 -6.24
CA LYS A 87 15.36 14.80 -6.69
C LYS A 87 15.35 15.79 -5.54
N ASP A 88 14.54 15.52 -4.50
CA ASP A 88 14.28 16.48 -3.43
C ASP A 88 15.30 16.38 -2.28
N CYS A 89 16.02 15.25 -2.18
CA CYS A 89 17.01 14.98 -1.14
C CYS A 89 18.13 14.04 -1.64
N PRO A 90 18.88 14.44 -2.67
CA PRO A 90 19.89 13.58 -3.33
C PRO A 90 21.03 13.15 -2.38
N GLU A 91 21.24 13.88 -1.30
CA GLU A 91 22.25 13.56 -0.27
C GLU A 91 21.82 12.45 0.70
N ALA A 92 20.52 12.12 0.74
CA ALA A 92 20.02 11.13 1.68
C ALA A 92 20.29 9.71 1.19
N LEU A 93 20.86 8.90 2.06
CA LEU A 93 20.98 7.47 1.83
C LEU A 93 19.60 6.83 1.93
N SER A 94 19.13 6.22 0.85
CA SER A 94 17.83 5.55 0.90
C SER A 94 17.89 4.23 1.68
N LEU A 95 16.75 3.81 2.25
CA LEU A 95 16.65 2.55 3.01
C LEU A 95 17.12 1.34 2.17
N PRO A 96 16.68 1.15 0.90
CA PRO A 96 17.22 0.05 0.08
C PRO A 96 18.71 0.16 -0.17
N GLU A 97 19.24 1.36 -0.40
CA GLU A 97 20.67 1.57 -0.55
C GLU A 97 21.44 1.23 0.72
N CYS A 98 20.90 1.57 1.89
CA CYS A 98 21.49 1.20 3.18
C CYS A 98 21.62 -0.32 3.31
N PHE A 99 20.56 -1.06 2.98
CA PHE A 99 20.62 -2.53 2.97
C PHE A 99 21.63 -3.07 1.95
N LYS A 100 21.66 -2.52 0.73
CA LYS A 100 22.61 -2.91 -0.31
C LYS A 100 24.06 -2.72 0.12
N LYS A 101 24.40 -1.54 0.68
CA LYS A 101 25.73 -1.24 1.24
C LYS A 101 26.13 -2.16 2.41
N ASN A 102 25.13 -2.71 3.11
CA ASN A 102 25.34 -3.68 4.18
C ASN A 102 25.32 -5.15 3.71
N GLY A 103 25.46 -5.41 2.42
CA GLY A 103 25.65 -6.76 1.86
C GLY A 103 24.37 -7.54 1.61
N TYR A 104 23.18 -6.91 1.70
CA TYR A 104 21.92 -7.53 1.32
C TYR A 104 21.74 -7.58 -0.21
N TYR A 105 21.02 -8.56 -0.68
CA TYR A 105 20.46 -8.53 -2.03
C TYR A 105 19.09 -7.84 -1.99
N VAL A 106 18.96 -6.74 -2.71
CA VAL A 106 17.84 -5.79 -2.55
C VAL A 106 16.97 -5.80 -3.79
N VAL A 107 15.66 -6.10 -3.63
CA VAL A 107 14.71 -6.28 -4.74
C VAL A 107 13.43 -5.47 -4.51
N SER A 108 12.89 -4.89 -5.59
CA SER A 108 11.67 -4.10 -5.59
C SER A 108 10.65 -4.64 -6.58
N ASN A 109 9.45 -4.96 -6.10
CA ASN A 109 8.31 -5.38 -6.89
C ASN A 109 7.11 -4.47 -6.69
N GLY A 110 6.48 -4.02 -7.76
CA GLY A 110 5.28 -3.17 -7.72
C GLY A 110 5.56 -1.72 -7.32
N LYS A 111 4.62 -1.09 -6.64
CA LYS A 111 4.68 0.32 -6.26
C LYS A 111 5.39 0.51 -4.92
N VAL A 112 6.73 0.47 -4.92
CA VAL A 112 7.56 0.72 -3.72
C VAL A 112 7.86 2.21 -3.59
N PHE A 113 8.67 2.82 -4.45
CA PHE A 113 8.67 4.27 -4.62
C PHE A 113 7.47 4.74 -5.46
N HIS A 114 7.14 6.02 -5.43
CA HIS A 114 6.06 6.55 -6.28
C HIS A 114 6.41 6.42 -7.76
N ASN A 115 7.61 6.87 -8.15
CA ASN A 115 8.16 6.69 -9.48
C ASN A 115 9.13 5.50 -9.50
N ILE A 116 9.07 4.66 -10.54
CA ILE A 116 9.93 3.48 -10.67
C ILE A 116 11.41 3.86 -10.80
N THR A 117 11.67 5.03 -11.35
CA THR A 117 13.03 5.58 -11.56
C THR A 117 13.63 6.21 -10.32
N ASP A 118 12.82 6.49 -9.28
CA ASP A 118 13.31 7.10 -8.05
C ASP A 118 14.23 6.14 -7.30
N HIS A 119 15.48 6.53 -7.06
CA HIS A 119 16.53 5.68 -6.47
C HIS A 119 16.67 4.30 -7.13
N ALA A 120 16.55 4.23 -8.48
CA ALA A 120 16.62 2.98 -9.21
C ALA A 120 17.95 2.21 -8.96
N ASP A 121 19.05 2.91 -8.79
CA ASP A 121 20.37 2.34 -8.51
C ASP A 121 20.53 1.79 -7.08
N SER A 122 19.61 2.09 -6.18
CA SER A 122 19.61 1.56 -4.81
C SER A 122 19.31 0.06 -4.75
N TRP A 123 18.73 -0.51 -5.80
CA TRP A 123 18.38 -1.91 -5.89
C TRP A 123 19.52 -2.76 -6.46
N SER A 124 19.51 -4.07 -6.20
CA SER A 124 20.48 -5.01 -6.75
C SER A 124 20.19 -5.41 -8.20
N GLU A 125 19.00 -5.19 -8.64
CA GLU A 125 18.48 -5.37 -10.00
C GLU A 125 17.43 -4.29 -10.27
N ALA A 126 17.09 -4.07 -11.55
CA ALA A 126 16.10 -3.04 -11.93
C ALA A 126 14.76 -3.27 -11.18
N PRO A 127 14.15 -2.23 -10.59
CA PRO A 127 12.82 -2.34 -9.99
C PRO A 127 11.81 -2.90 -10.99
N TRP A 128 11.01 -3.85 -10.53
CA TRP A 128 10.02 -4.49 -11.39
C TRP A 128 8.61 -3.92 -11.15
N ARG A 129 7.91 -3.62 -12.24
CA ARG A 129 6.47 -3.36 -12.28
C ARG A 129 5.85 -4.13 -13.43
N VAL A 130 4.54 -4.33 -13.37
CA VAL A 130 3.79 -4.99 -14.46
C VAL A 130 4.01 -4.25 -15.79
N HIS A 131 4.12 -2.93 -15.74
CA HIS A 131 4.51 -2.07 -16.87
C HIS A 131 5.80 -1.34 -16.52
N PRO A 132 6.96 -1.77 -17.05
CA PRO A 132 8.27 -1.17 -16.73
C PRO A 132 8.39 0.29 -17.17
N ASP A 133 7.68 0.72 -18.21
CA ASP A 133 7.69 2.10 -18.70
C ASP A 133 6.89 3.08 -17.83
N GLY A 134 6.49 2.63 -16.65
CA GLY A 134 5.56 3.33 -15.79
C GLY A 134 4.14 3.24 -16.38
N TYR A 135 3.28 4.07 -15.89
CA TYR A 135 2.03 4.36 -16.57
C TYR A 135 2.44 5.12 -17.84
N GLY A 136 2.51 4.46 -18.98
CA GLY A 136 2.97 5.04 -20.23
C GLY A 136 2.41 6.44 -20.45
N LYS A 137 2.97 7.22 -21.35
CA LYS A 137 2.57 8.60 -21.65
C LYS A 137 1.06 8.79 -21.85
N ASP A 138 0.33 7.69 -21.94
CA ASP A 138 -1.11 7.63 -22.11
C ASP A 138 -1.79 6.93 -20.91
N TRP A 139 -2.15 7.72 -19.92
CA TRP A 139 -3.10 7.30 -18.88
C TRP A 139 -4.38 6.68 -19.46
N ALA A 140 -4.73 7.02 -20.71
CA ALA A 140 -5.87 6.47 -21.43
C ALA A 140 -5.66 5.01 -21.85
N GLU A 141 -4.46 4.59 -22.24
CA GLU A 141 -4.16 3.17 -22.54
C GLU A 141 -4.04 2.32 -21.28
N TYR A 142 -3.37 2.83 -20.26
CA TYR A 142 -3.30 2.19 -18.95
C TYR A 142 -4.69 1.98 -18.34
N ASN A 143 -5.58 2.95 -18.51
CA ASN A 143 -6.94 2.89 -18.01
C ASN A 143 -7.83 1.86 -18.73
N LYS A 144 -7.52 1.45 -19.95
CA LYS A 144 -8.45 0.65 -20.75
C LYS A 144 -8.38 -0.86 -20.51
N TRP A 145 -7.22 -1.42 -20.20
CA TRP A 145 -7.00 -2.85 -20.38
C TRP A 145 -6.73 -3.64 -19.09
N GLU A 146 -6.22 -3.04 -18.05
CA GLU A 146 -5.78 -3.77 -16.85
C GLU A 146 -6.53 -3.40 -15.58
N LEU A 147 -7.19 -2.25 -15.57
CA LEU A 147 -7.94 -1.80 -14.41
C LEU A 147 -9.43 -2.15 -14.49
N TRP A 148 -10.00 -2.21 -15.68
CA TRP A 148 -11.40 -2.52 -15.89
C TRP A 148 -11.55 -3.75 -16.79
N GLN A 149 -12.23 -4.77 -16.28
CA GLN A 149 -12.38 -6.07 -16.92
C GLN A 149 -13.80 -6.30 -17.47
N ASN A 150 -14.79 -5.57 -16.97
CA ASN A 150 -16.14 -5.67 -17.46
C ASN A 150 -16.33 -4.82 -18.73
N GLU A 151 -16.85 -5.40 -19.79
CA GLU A 151 -17.15 -4.70 -21.05
C GLU A 151 -18.01 -3.45 -20.82
N GLU A 152 -18.97 -3.53 -19.89
CA GLU A 152 -19.84 -2.41 -19.52
C GLU A 152 -19.07 -1.20 -18.97
N SER A 153 -17.93 -1.40 -18.33
CA SER A 153 -17.12 -0.32 -17.75
C SER A 153 -16.66 0.70 -18.80
N SER A 154 -16.49 0.26 -20.05
CA SER A 154 -16.15 1.16 -21.17
C SER A 154 -17.21 2.23 -21.46
N ARG A 155 -18.47 2.01 -21.03
CA ARG A 155 -19.58 2.96 -21.19
C ARG A 155 -19.57 4.10 -20.18
N TYR A 156 -18.79 3.94 -19.10
CA TYR A 156 -18.76 4.87 -17.96
C TYR A 156 -17.41 5.61 -17.87
N VAL A 157 -16.92 6.09 -19.00
CA VAL A 157 -15.66 6.85 -19.07
C VAL A 157 -15.89 8.31 -18.71
N HIS A 158 -15.10 8.84 -17.80
CA HIS A 158 -15.17 10.25 -17.44
C HIS A 158 -14.72 11.15 -18.61
N PRO A 159 -15.53 12.15 -19.03
CA PRO A 159 -15.33 12.83 -20.32
C PRO A 159 -14.05 13.67 -20.40
N LYS A 160 -13.49 14.11 -19.26
CA LYS A 160 -12.29 14.94 -19.23
C LYS A 160 -11.01 14.16 -18.95
N THR A 161 -11.06 13.18 -18.04
CA THR A 161 -9.88 12.44 -17.61
C THR A 161 -9.70 11.13 -18.37
N LEU A 162 -10.73 10.70 -19.08
CA LEU A 162 -10.81 9.42 -19.80
C LEU A 162 -10.66 8.18 -18.90
N ARG A 163 -10.81 8.35 -17.58
CA ARG A 163 -10.80 7.25 -16.63
C ARG A 163 -12.15 6.54 -16.60
N GLY A 164 -12.13 5.22 -16.47
CA GLY A 164 -13.33 4.39 -16.28
C GLY A 164 -14.00 4.63 -14.92
N PRO A 165 -14.96 3.79 -14.51
CA PRO A 165 -15.68 3.96 -13.26
C PRO A 165 -14.75 3.93 -12.04
N PHE A 166 -15.16 4.62 -10.96
CA PHE A 166 -14.37 4.66 -9.70
C PHE A 166 -14.28 3.31 -8.99
N CYS A 167 -15.11 2.36 -9.37
CA CYS A 167 -15.07 0.99 -8.84
C CYS A 167 -15.61 -0.02 -9.86
N GLU A 168 -15.16 -1.26 -9.74
CA GLU A 168 -15.63 -2.37 -10.55
C GLU A 168 -15.51 -3.69 -9.79
N SER A 169 -16.55 -4.52 -9.91
CA SER A 169 -16.56 -5.92 -9.49
C SER A 169 -16.59 -6.80 -10.74
N ALA A 170 -15.50 -7.49 -11.04
CA ALA A 170 -15.41 -8.40 -12.18
C ALA A 170 -15.16 -9.84 -11.70
N ASP A 171 -15.84 -10.81 -12.34
CA ASP A 171 -15.65 -12.24 -12.06
C ASP A 171 -14.40 -12.76 -12.79
N VAL A 172 -13.26 -12.50 -12.19
CA VAL A 172 -11.93 -12.80 -12.75
C VAL A 172 -10.98 -13.34 -11.69
N ALA A 173 -9.90 -13.97 -12.15
CA ALA A 173 -8.82 -14.42 -11.26
C ALA A 173 -8.08 -13.22 -10.63
N ASP A 174 -7.46 -13.44 -9.45
CA ASP A 174 -6.66 -12.42 -8.75
C ASP A 174 -5.55 -11.84 -9.64
N THR A 175 -4.93 -12.68 -10.46
CA THR A 175 -3.82 -12.30 -11.35
C THR A 175 -4.25 -11.56 -12.61
N THR A 176 -5.53 -11.38 -12.82
CA THR A 176 -6.04 -10.49 -13.87
C THR A 176 -5.70 -9.04 -13.54
N TYR A 177 -5.78 -8.66 -12.27
CA TYR A 177 -5.37 -7.35 -11.82
C TYR A 177 -3.88 -7.28 -11.46
N ILE A 178 -3.32 -6.07 -11.48
CA ILE A 178 -1.90 -5.79 -11.26
C ILE A 178 -1.38 -6.39 -9.96
N ASP A 179 -2.10 -6.25 -8.86
CA ASP A 179 -1.62 -6.63 -7.54
C ASP A 179 -1.50 -8.14 -7.35
N GLY A 180 -2.34 -8.93 -8.01
CA GLY A 180 -2.16 -10.38 -8.07
C GLY A 180 -0.88 -10.79 -8.81
N ARG A 181 -0.49 -10.05 -9.86
CA ARG A 181 0.78 -10.26 -10.57
C ARG A 181 1.98 -9.82 -9.74
N VAL A 182 1.84 -8.72 -8.97
CA VAL A 182 2.87 -8.28 -8.01
C VAL A 182 3.09 -9.34 -6.93
N ALA A 183 2.03 -9.93 -6.40
CA ALA A 183 2.13 -11.03 -5.44
C ALA A 183 2.84 -12.26 -6.04
N GLN A 184 2.47 -12.68 -7.25
CA GLN A 184 3.13 -13.79 -7.95
C GLN A 184 4.62 -13.53 -8.19
N LYS A 185 4.98 -12.31 -8.64
CA LYS A 185 6.38 -11.94 -8.82
C LYS A 185 7.15 -11.98 -7.50
N THR A 186 6.55 -11.48 -6.43
CA THR A 186 7.16 -11.49 -5.10
C THR A 186 7.38 -12.91 -4.58
N ILE A 187 6.41 -13.81 -4.80
CA ILE A 187 6.54 -15.25 -4.50
C ILE A 187 7.67 -15.90 -5.32
N ALA A 188 7.74 -15.60 -6.62
CA ALA A 188 8.82 -16.10 -7.47
C ALA A 188 10.19 -15.62 -7.00
N ASP A 189 10.29 -14.37 -6.54
CA ASP A 189 11.52 -13.83 -6.00
C ASP A 189 11.88 -14.41 -4.64
N LEU A 190 10.93 -14.68 -3.74
CA LEU A 190 11.21 -15.43 -2.51
C LEU A 190 11.87 -16.79 -2.81
N ARG A 191 11.33 -17.55 -3.79
CA ARG A 191 11.90 -18.82 -4.23
C ARG A 191 13.30 -18.68 -4.78
N ARG A 192 13.56 -17.62 -5.52
CA ARG A 192 14.87 -17.33 -6.12
C ARG A 192 15.88 -16.87 -5.06
N LEU A 193 15.45 -15.98 -4.16
CA LEU A 193 16.29 -15.41 -3.10
C LEU A 193 16.63 -16.44 -2.02
N HIS A 194 15.72 -17.36 -1.70
CA HIS A 194 16.00 -18.51 -0.82
C HIS A 194 17.20 -19.36 -1.26
N LYS A 195 17.46 -19.43 -2.56
CA LYS A 195 18.61 -20.18 -3.13
C LYS A 195 19.93 -19.37 -3.09
N LYS A 196 19.90 -18.11 -2.69
CA LYS A 196 21.10 -17.26 -2.58
C LYS A 196 21.68 -17.34 -1.16
N GLU A 197 22.99 -17.42 -1.05
CA GLU A 197 23.69 -17.39 0.24
C GLU A 197 23.87 -15.95 0.79
N LYS A 198 22.91 -15.09 0.57
CA LYS A 198 22.93 -13.69 1.02
C LYS A 198 21.61 -13.32 1.67
N PRO A 199 21.62 -12.53 2.74
CA PRO A 199 20.41 -11.98 3.26
C PRO A 199 19.75 -11.07 2.21
N PHE A 200 18.43 -11.01 2.19
CA PHE A 200 17.70 -10.16 1.25
C PHE A 200 16.86 -9.10 1.95
N PHE A 201 16.70 -7.98 1.25
CA PHE A 201 15.65 -7.01 1.49
C PHE A 201 14.73 -7.05 0.27
N LEU A 202 13.53 -7.59 0.43
CA LEU A 202 12.52 -7.70 -0.61
C LEU A 202 11.37 -6.74 -0.29
N ALA A 203 11.18 -5.75 -1.17
CA ALA A 203 10.08 -4.81 -1.08
C ALA A 203 8.97 -5.16 -2.08
N CYS A 204 7.74 -5.23 -1.59
CA CYS A 204 6.53 -5.50 -2.36
C CYS A 204 5.56 -4.33 -2.18
N GLY A 205 5.25 -3.60 -3.26
CA GLY A 205 4.34 -2.47 -3.25
C GLY A 205 3.05 -2.76 -4.01
N PHE A 206 1.92 -2.77 -3.30
CA PHE A 206 0.59 -2.91 -3.88
C PHE A 206 -0.01 -1.56 -4.23
N TRP A 207 -0.85 -1.54 -5.28
CA TRP A 207 -1.63 -0.37 -5.66
C TRP A 207 -2.91 -0.24 -4.85
N LYS A 208 -3.58 -1.38 -4.59
CA LYS A 208 -4.82 -1.35 -3.82
C LYS A 208 -4.55 -1.11 -2.34
N PRO A 209 -5.49 -0.44 -1.66
CA PRO A 209 -6.82 0.01 -2.09
C PRO A 209 -6.90 1.36 -2.83
N HIS A 210 -5.83 1.88 -3.44
CA HIS A 210 -5.90 3.10 -4.27
C HIS A 210 -6.94 2.95 -5.40
N LEU A 211 -7.59 4.06 -5.74
CA LEU A 211 -8.53 4.15 -6.87
C LEU A 211 -7.92 3.64 -8.20
N PRO A 212 -8.76 3.11 -9.11
CA PRO A 212 -10.16 2.75 -8.94
C PRO A 212 -10.33 1.58 -7.99
N PHE A 213 -11.44 1.50 -7.25
CA PHE A 213 -11.68 0.40 -6.31
C PHE A 213 -12.12 -0.86 -7.06
N ASN A 214 -11.18 -1.45 -7.80
CA ASN A 214 -11.39 -2.64 -8.61
C ASN A 214 -10.77 -3.85 -7.91
N ALA A 215 -11.58 -4.88 -7.72
CA ALA A 215 -11.14 -6.14 -7.15
C ALA A 215 -11.96 -7.28 -7.78
N PRO A 216 -11.43 -8.53 -7.80
CA PRO A 216 -12.21 -9.69 -8.22
C PRO A 216 -13.52 -9.83 -7.42
N LYS A 217 -14.59 -10.22 -8.10
CA LYS A 217 -15.95 -10.31 -7.55
C LYS A 217 -16.02 -11.05 -6.22
N LYS A 218 -15.24 -12.10 -6.03
CA LYS A 218 -15.22 -12.89 -4.78
C LYS A 218 -14.90 -12.07 -3.53
N TYR A 219 -14.19 -10.94 -3.64
CA TYR A 219 -13.92 -10.06 -2.52
C TYR A 219 -15.05 -9.05 -2.29
N TRP A 220 -15.78 -8.68 -3.33
CA TRP A 220 -17.00 -7.90 -3.19
C TRP A 220 -18.11 -8.72 -2.51
N ASP A 221 -18.22 -9.99 -2.85
CA ASP A 221 -19.23 -10.92 -2.30
C ASP A 221 -19.03 -11.21 -0.80
N LEU A 222 -17.90 -10.79 -0.21
CA LEU A 222 -17.68 -10.85 1.24
C LEU A 222 -18.57 -9.86 2.03
N TYR A 223 -19.16 -8.88 1.34
CA TYR A 223 -19.89 -7.78 1.96
C TYR A 223 -21.27 -7.63 1.36
N ARG A 224 -22.22 -7.29 2.21
CA ARG A 224 -23.56 -6.85 1.81
C ARG A 224 -23.57 -5.33 1.81
N ARG A 225 -23.79 -4.72 0.64
CA ARG A 225 -23.67 -3.25 0.46
C ARG A 225 -24.59 -2.48 1.39
N GLU A 226 -25.78 -2.98 1.62
CA GLU A 226 -26.80 -2.40 2.51
C GLU A 226 -26.38 -2.40 3.99
N GLU A 227 -25.47 -3.29 4.39
CA GLU A 227 -24.96 -3.41 5.75
C GLU A 227 -23.70 -2.56 6.01
N ILE A 228 -23.10 -1.97 4.96
CA ILE A 228 -21.92 -1.15 5.10
C ILE A 228 -22.25 0.16 5.84
N HIS A 229 -21.65 0.35 7.00
CA HIS A 229 -21.82 1.56 7.79
C HIS A 229 -21.13 2.75 7.12
N LEU A 230 -21.83 3.85 6.96
CA LEU A 230 -21.28 5.11 6.49
C LEU A 230 -20.52 5.83 7.61
N ALA A 231 -19.76 6.88 7.26
CA ALA A 231 -19.03 7.67 8.23
C ALA A 231 -19.96 8.26 9.30
N GLN A 232 -19.66 8.02 10.58
CA GLN A 232 -20.44 8.53 11.71
C GLN A 232 -20.40 10.06 11.82
N ASN A 233 -19.33 10.67 11.32
CA ASN A 233 -19.15 12.11 11.31
C ASN A 233 -18.90 12.63 9.88
N PRO A 234 -19.95 12.72 9.02
CA PRO A 234 -19.83 13.17 7.64
C PRO A 234 -19.78 14.70 7.50
N TYR A 235 -19.78 15.44 8.60
CA TYR A 235 -19.91 16.88 8.59
C TYR A 235 -18.55 17.57 8.71
N ARG A 236 -18.33 18.58 7.85
CA ARG A 236 -17.14 19.42 7.94
C ARG A 236 -17.12 20.15 9.29
N PRO A 237 -16.01 20.11 10.05
CA PRO A 237 -15.89 20.85 11.30
C PRO A 237 -16.09 22.36 11.08
N LYS A 238 -16.89 23.01 11.93
CA LYS A 238 -17.23 24.45 11.78
C LYS A 238 -16.00 25.36 11.77
N ALA A 239 -14.99 25.06 12.60
CA ALA A 239 -13.78 25.86 12.72
C ALA A 239 -12.68 25.48 11.70
N LEU A 240 -12.93 24.50 10.83
CA LEU A 240 -11.93 24.07 9.87
C LEU A 240 -11.72 25.12 8.77
N PRO A 241 -10.49 25.63 8.54
CA PRO A 241 -10.20 26.57 7.48
C PRO A 241 -10.68 26.07 6.12
N LYS A 242 -11.26 26.95 5.30
CA LYS A 242 -11.81 26.58 3.98
C LYS A 242 -10.80 25.94 3.05
N GLN A 243 -9.52 26.28 3.22
CA GLN A 243 -8.37 25.75 2.45
C GLN A 243 -8.13 24.27 2.71
N VAL A 244 -8.53 23.74 3.87
CA VAL A 244 -8.39 22.30 4.14
C VAL A 244 -9.44 21.56 3.33
N THR A 245 -8.98 20.81 2.35
CA THR A 245 -9.80 19.98 1.45
C THR A 245 -9.26 18.56 1.42
N SER A 246 -9.92 17.63 0.76
CA SER A 246 -9.35 16.34 0.37
C SER A 246 -8.97 16.37 -1.10
N SER A 247 -8.26 15.32 -1.55
CA SER A 247 -8.00 15.13 -2.97
C SER A 247 -9.31 15.07 -3.75
N GLY A 248 -9.33 15.70 -4.91
CA GLY A 248 -10.47 15.59 -5.85
C GLY A 248 -10.44 14.34 -6.70
N GLU A 249 -9.55 13.40 -6.42
CA GLU A 249 -9.18 12.29 -7.29
C GLU A 249 -10.37 11.44 -7.73
N ILE A 250 -11.23 11.03 -6.78
CA ILE A 250 -12.41 10.21 -7.07
C ILE A 250 -13.38 10.87 -8.06
N ARG A 251 -13.41 12.21 -8.09
CA ARG A 251 -14.24 12.99 -9.01
C ARG A 251 -13.77 12.90 -10.47
N GLY A 252 -12.56 12.45 -10.69
CA GLY A 252 -11.98 12.24 -12.02
C GLY A 252 -12.29 10.86 -12.60
N TYR A 253 -13.09 10.04 -11.94
CA TYR A 253 -13.50 8.72 -12.44
C TYR A 253 -14.93 8.73 -12.96
N GLY A 254 -15.23 7.84 -13.88
CA GLY A 254 -16.60 7.59 -14.35
C GLY A 254 -17.50 7.08 -13.24
N LYS A 255 -18.81 7.11 -13.43
CA LYS A 255 -19.86 6.82 -12.44
C LYS A 255 -19.87 7.73 -11.20
N PHE A 256 -18.94 8.65 -11.07
CA PHE A 256 -19.00 9.62 -9.98
C PHE A 256 -20.22 10.53 -10.11
N VAL A 257 -21.03 10.63 -9.08
CA VAL A 257 -22.21 11.51 -9.03
C VAL A 257 -21.93 12.68 -8.07
N THR A 258 -21.93 12.40 -6.78
CA THR A 258 -21.60 13.36 -5.74
C THR A 258 -21.24 12.63 -4.44
N THR A 259 -20.33 13.22 -3.67
CA THR A 259 -19.95 12.68 -2.36
C THR A 259 -21.04 12.78 -1.29
N LYS A 260 -22.19 13.41 -1.60
CA LYS A 260 -23.35 13.52 -0.69
C LYS A 260 -24.38 12.41 -0.90
N ASP A 261 -24.29 11.67 -2.00
CA ASP A 261 -25.21 10.59 -2.31
C ASP A 261 -24.85 9.33 -1.52
N GLU A 262 -25.79 8.78 -0.75
CA GLU A 262 -25.54 7.60 0.08
C GLU A 262 -25.28 6.35 -0.75
N THR A 263 -25.88 6.22 -1.91
CA THR A 263 -25.66 5.08 -2.82
C THR A 263 -24.21 5.09 -3.30
N PHE A 264 -23.72 6.27 -3.73
CA PHE A 264 -22.32 6.47 -4.05
C PHE A 264 -21.39 6.14 -2.87
N GLN A 265 -21.70 6.66 -1.67
CA GLN A 265 -20.86 6.44 -0.49
C GLN A 265 -20.76 4.95 -0.13
N ARG A 266 -21.88 4.22 -0.15
CA ARG A 266 -21.91 2.78 0.12
C ARG A 266 -21.16 1.99 -0.95
N GLU A 267 -21.35 2.33 -2.22
CA GLU A 267 -20.66 1.66 -3.32
C GLU A 267 -19.14 1.91 -3.26
N ALA A 268 -18.72 3.14 -3.02
CA ALA A 268 -17.31 3.50 -2.90
C ALA A 268 -16.64 2.81 -1.69
N LYS A 269 -17.32 2.79 -0.53
CA LYS A 269 -16.80 2.10 0.66
C LYS A 269 -16.76 0.59 0.49
N HIS A 270 -17.78 0.01 -0.18
CA HIS A 270 -17.79 -1.41 -0.55
C HIS A 270 -16.59 -1.76 -1.44
N GLY A 271 -16.34 -0.97 -2.47
CA GLY A 271 -15.18 -1.16 -3.35
C GLY A 271 -13.85 -1.04 -2.62
N TYR A 272 -13.73 -0.06 -1.71
CA TYR A 272 -12.54 0.07 -0.87
C TYR A 272 -12.32 -1.18 0.01
N TYR A 273 -13.37 -1.68 0.66
CA TYR A 273 -13.32 -2.90 1.48
C TYR A 273 -12.95 -4.14 0.66
N ALA A 274 -13.56 -4.30 -0.52
CA ALA A 274 -13.22 -5.38 -1.44
C ALA A 274 -11.73 -5.33 -1.85
N CYS A 275 -11.20 -4.13 -2.12
CA CYS A 275 -9.78 -3.95 -2.41
C CYS A 275 -8.88 -4.31 -1.22
N VAL A 276 -9.25 -3.93 0.01
CA VAL A 276 -8.48 -4.30 1.21
C VAL A 276 -8.49 -5.81 1.42
N SER A 277 -9.63 -6.48 1.30
CA SER A 277 -9.72 -7.95 1.39
C SER A 277 -8.94 -8.65 0.28
N TYR A 278 -8.92 -8.08 -0.92
CA TYR A 278 -8.10 -8.59 -2.02
C TYR A 278 -6.62 -8.52 -1.69
N ILE A 279 -6.13 -7.39 -1.16
CA ILE A 279 -4.72 -7.25 -0.76
C ILE A 279 -4.38 -8.14 0.44
N ASP A 280 -5.28 -8.26 1.42
CA ASP A 280 -5.13 -9.20 2.53
C ASP A 280 -4.85 -10.64 2.02
N ALA A 281 -5.62 -11.08 1.03
CA ALA A 281 -5.42 -12.39 0.42
C ALA A 281 -4.08 -12.50 -0.32
N GLN A 282 -3.66 -11.46 -1.07
CA GLN A 282 -2.37 -11.46 -1.76
C GLN A 282 -1.20 -11.47 -0.78
N ILE A 283 -1.28 -10.71 0.31
CA ILE A 283 -0.30 -10.75 1.41
C ILE A 283 -0.25 -12.15 2.01
N GLY A 284 -1.42 -12.77 2.22
CA GLY A 284 -1.51 -14.14 2.72
C GLY A 284 -0.73 -15.14 1.87
N LEU A 285 -0.87 -15.07 0.53
CA LEU A 285 -0.12 -15.95 -0.38
C LEU A 285 1.40 -15.76 -0.28
N ILE A 286 1.87 -14.53 -0.11
CA ILE A 286 3.30 -14.23 0.07
C ILE A 286 3.81 -14.80 1.41
N LEU A 287 3.03 -14.64 2.48
CA LEU A 287 3.38 -15.17 3.81
C LEU A 287 3.37 -16.70 3.83
N ASP A 288 2.40 -17.35 3.16
CA ASP A 288 2.36 -18.82 3.03
C ASP A 288 3.61 -19.34 2.30
N GLU A 289 4.07 -18.63 1.27
CA GLU A 289 5.30 -19.01 0.57
C GLU A 289 6.54 -18.80 1.44
N LEU A 290 6.58 -17.71 2.21
CA LEU A 290 7.66 -17.47 3.17
C LEU A 290 7.76 -18.60 4.19
N ASP A 291 6.62 -19.05 4.73
CA ASP A 291 6.52 -20.17 5.66
C ASP A 291 6.92 -21.50 4.99
N ARG A 292 6.42 -21.77 3.77
CA ARG A 292 6.73 -22.99 3.00
C ARG A 292 8.22 -23.14 2.71
N LEU A 293 8.92 -22.01 2.54
CA LEU A 293 10.37 -21.98 2.31
C LEU A 293 11.20 -22.08 3.61
N GLY A 294 10.56 -22.11 4.78
CA GLY A 294 11.24 -22.09 6.07
C GLY A 294 11.93 -20.75 6.40
N LEU A 295 11.55 -19.68 5.67
CA LEU A 295 12.17 -18.36 5.83
C LEU A 295 11.59 -17.55 6.98
N SER A 296 10.44 -17.92 7.51
CA SER A 296 9.73 -17.18 8.56
C SER A 296 10.54 -17.02 9.84
N GLU A 297 11.38 -18.01 10.17
CA GLU A 297 12.24 -17.98 11.36
C GLU A 297 13.44 -17.03 11.24
N ASN A 298 13.73 -16.53 10.05
CA ASN A 298 14.85 -15.63 9.77
C ASN A 298 14.45 -14.40 8.90
N THR A 299 13.19 -14.03 8.91
CA THR A 299 12.72 -12.86 8.12
C THR A 299 11.87 -11.93 8.96
N ILE A 300 12.29 -10.67 9.06
CA ILE A 300 11.47 -9.59 9.59
C ILE A 300 10.43 -9.24 8.52
N VAL A 301 9.15 -9.24 8.88
CA VAL A 301 8.06 -8.82 8.01
C VAL A 301 7.53 -7.48 8.49
N VAL A 302 7.53 -6.50 7.59
CA VAL A 302 6.97 -5.16 7.83
C VAL A 302 5.85 -4.92 6.84
N ILE A 303 4.65 -4.63 7.33
CA ILE A 303 3.47 -4.30 6.51
C ILE A 303 2.98 -2.93 6.91
N LEU A 304 2.82 -2.04 5.93
CA LEU A 304 2.32 -0.69 6.18
C LEU A 304 1.49 -0.14 5.00
N GLY A 305 0.64 0.85 5.32
CA GLY A 305 0.09 1.76 4.32
C GLY A 305 1.01 2.98 4.15
N ASP A 306 1.12 3.53 2.96
CA ASP A 306 1.93 4.74 2.76
C ASP A 306 1.28 5.99 3.37
N HIS A 307 -0.03 6.05 3.41
CA HIS A 307 -0.87 7.03 4.12
C HIS A 307 -2.31 6.49 4.22
N GLY A 308 -3.18 7.25 4.88
CA GLY A 308 -4.58 6.92 5.00
C GLY A 308 -5.45 7.49 3.86
N TRP A 309 -6.78 7.39 4.04
CA TRP A 309 -7.80 7.80 3.08
C TRP A 309 -9.10 8.12 3.82
N HIS A 310 -9.80 9.21 3.47
CA HIS A 310 -11.14 9.49 3.98
C HIS A 310 -12.19 8.70 3.20
N LEU A 311 -13.14 8.12 3.92
CA LEU A 311 -14.29 7.39 3.38
C LEU A 311 -15.62 8.07 3.78
N GLY A 312 -15.66 9.40 3.72
CA GLY A 312 -16.83 10.21 4.05
C GLY A 312 -16.69 11.01 5.35
N GLU A 313 -15.71 10.70 6.19
CA GLU A 313 -15.50 11.44 7.44
C GLU A 313 -15.23 12.92 7.14
N HIS A 314 -15.86 13.79 7.92
CA HIS A 314 -15.81 15.25 7.75
C HIS A 314 -16.28 15.75 6.38
N GLY A 315 -17.03 14.92 5.63
CA GLY A 315 -17.43 15.18 4.25
C GLY A 315 -16.31 15.06 3.23
N PHE A 316 -15.17 14.45 3.60
CA PHE A 316 -14.03 14.25 2.73
C PHE A 316 -14.02 12.83 2.11
N TRP A 317 -13.54 12.75 0.88
CA TRP A 317 -13.22 11.53 0.16
C TRP A 317 -11.84 11.68 -0.45
N GLY A 318 -10.91 10.84 0.01
CA GLY A 318 -9.51 10.94 -0.42
C GLY A 318 -8.56 11.39 0.68
N LYS A 319 -7.45 11.94 0.28
CA LYS A 319 -6.28 12.32 1.07
C LYS A 319 -5.93 13.80 0.89
N HIS A 320 -4.69 14.21 1.04
CA HIS A 320 -4.16 15.56 0.85
C HIS A 320 -4.55 16.57 1.94
N ASN A 321 -4.82 16.11 3.16
CA ASN A 321 -4.94 16.97 4.33
C ASN A 321 -4.34 16.29 5.56
N LEU A 322 -4.02 17.04 6.59
CA LEU A 322 -3.35 16.54 7.80
C LEU A 322 -4.32 16.00 8.86
N MET A 323 -5.55 15.63 8.46
CA MET A 323 -6.49 15.02 9.39
C MET A 323 -6.15 13.53 9.60
N ASN A 324 -6.54 13.01 10.75
CA ASN A 324 -6.19 11.66 11.20
C ASN A 324 -6.47 10.56 10.16
N HIS A 325 -7.61 10.61 9.44
CA HIS A 325 -7.95 9.58 8.45
C HIS A 325 -7.07 9.62 7.20
N ALA A 326 -6.42 10.75 6.91
CA ALA A 326 -5.48 10.86 5.80
C ALA A 326 -4.04 10.54 6.21
N THR A 327 -3.64 10.84 7.46
CA THR A 327 -2.26 10.66 7.91
C THR A 327 -2.01 9.34 8.62
N ARG A 328 -3.00 8.78 9.32
CA ARG A 328 -2.87 7.51 10.02
C ARG A 328 -2.95 6.33 9.06
N ALA A 329 -1.94 5.47 9.11
CA ALA A 329 -1.87 4.27 8.29
C ALA A 329 -1.48 3.04 9.15
N PRO A 330 -1.80 1.81 8.74
CA PRO A 330 -1.39 0.63 9.47
C PRO A 330 0.12 0.47 9.44
N LEU A 331 0.67 -0.04 10.53
CA LEU A 331 2.03 -0.55 10.66
C LEU A 331 2.00 -1.82 11.50
N ILE A 332 2.40 -2.93 10.89
CA ILE A 332 2.45 -4.24 11.52
C ILE A 332 3.85 -4.79 11.30
N VAL A 333 4.55 -5.13 12.38
CA VAL A 333 5.93 -5.62 12.32
C VAL A 333 6.04 -6.97 13.04
N ARG A 334 6.39 -8.01 12.29
CA ARG A 334 6.73 -9.32 12.84
C ARG A 334 8.25 -9.47 12.86
N VAL A 335 8.81 -9.62 14.04
CA VAL A 335 10.21 -10.01 14.23
C VAL A 335 10.23 -11.48 14.68
N PRO A 336 11.03 -12.37 14.06
CA PRO A 336 11.14 -13.77 14.48
C PRO A 336 11.45 -13.88 15.97
N HIS A 337 10.84 -14.86 16.63
CA HIS A 337 11.01 -15.15 18.06
C HIS A 337 10.58 -14.03 19.02
N SER A 338 10.03 -12.92 18.53
CA SER A 338 9.47 -11.88 19.39
C SER A 338 8.01 -12.18 19.75
N ARG A 339 7.58 -11.67 20.91
CA ARG A 339 6.16 -11.68 21.26
C ARG A 339 5.46 -10.53 20.56
N GLY A 340 4.39 -10.86 19.86
CA GLY A 340 3.50 -9.85 19.28
C GLY A 340 2.77 -9.04 20.36
N GLY A 341 2.09 -8.00 19.95
CA GLY A 341 1.27 -7.16 20.82
C GLY A 341 0.80 -5.86 20.18
N LYS A 342 0.09 -5.04 20.94
CA LYS A 342 -0.38 -3.72 20.49
C LYS A 342 0.51 -2.63 21.08
N ALA A 343 1.20 -1.89 20.23
CA ALA A 343 1.98 -0.71 20.60
C ALA A 343 1.09 0.54 20.55
N LYS A 344 0.97 1.26 21.67
CA LYS A 344 0.10 2.45 21.79
C LYS A 344 0.85 3.77 21.60
N GLY A 345 2.17 3.76 21.56
CA GLY A 345 2.99 4.95 21.30
C GLY A 345 2.74 5.50 19.89
N ILE A 346 2.97 6.79 19.72
CA ILE A 346 2.93 7.45 18.40
C ILE A 346 4.24 7.15 17.69
N VAL A 347 4.16 6.74 16.43
CA VAL A 347 5.29 6.55 15.54
C VAL A 347 5.03 7.24 14.21
N GLU A 348 6.09 7.70 13.58
CA GLU A 348 6.05 8.38 12.28
C GLU A 348 6.86 7.61 11.25
N PHE A 349 6.44 7.71 9.99
CA PHE A 349 7.15 7.12 8.84
C PHE A 349 8.27 8.06 8.38
N VAL A 350 9.39 8.00 9.07
CA VAL A 350 10.59 8.77 8.77
C VAL A 350 11.83 7.88 8.79
#